data_59904fc1d44d96bd55dbca991dfb8cbb
#
_entry.id   59904fc1d44d96bd55dbca991dfb8cbb
#
_cell.length_a   1.000
_cell.length_b   1.000
_cell.length_c   1.000
_cell.angle_alpha   90.00
_cell.angle_beta   90.00
_cell.angle_gamma   90.00
#
_symmetry.space_group_name_H-M   'P 1'
#
loop_
_entity.id
_entity.type
_entity.pdbx_description
1 polymer ?
#
loop_
_entity_poly.entity_id
_entity_poly.type
_entity_poly.pdbx_seq_one_letter_code
_entity_poly.pdbx_strand_id
1 'polypeptide(L)'
;GLNIIYILSTAILLIALITFILTLFSSKYTIKPILYLLFLVSAFTAYFMDTYSVVIDSEMIRNMLQTNLGESLDLFTLKLVLYVLFLGILPIFFIYKSQIVYKPLKSELFSKLKTIILSIILISIILFSFSKFYTSFFREHKPLRYNINPIYWMYSVGNFIHKTLDVSPKEMIEIGKDSKVVEPINEPKELIILELSKDLGVNNS
;
A
#
# COMPACT_ATOMS: atom_id res chain seq x y z
N GLY A 1 10.33 18.69 22.71
CA GLY A 1 8.88 18.94 22.87
C GLY A 1 8.09 18.90 21.57
N LEU A 2 8.54 19.56 20.50
CA LEU A 2 7.83 19.65 19.21
C LEU A 2 7.57 18.26 18.56
N ASN A 3 8.55 17.37 18.59
CA ASN A 3 8.41 16.05 17.97
C ASN A 3 7.27 15.19 18.57
N ILE A 4 7.04 15.31 19.88
CA ILE A 4 5.95 14.59 20.55
C ILE A 4 4.58 15.12 20.11
N ILE A 5 4.44 16.43 19.92
CA ILE A 5 3.18 17.04 19.45
C ILE A 5 2.86 16.54 18.03
N TYR A 6 3.84 16.45 17.13
CA TYR A 6 3.66 15.93 15.79
C TYR A 6 3.29 14.45 15.76
N ILE A 7 3.94 13.63 16.60
CA ILE A 7 3.60 12.21 16.74
C ILE A 7 2.17 12.04 17.25
N LEU A 8 1.78 12.78 18.29
CA LEU A 8 0.43 12.75 18.82
C LEU A 8 -0.60 13.22 17.80
N SER A 9 -0.33 14.31 17.07
CA SER A 9 -1.23 14.81 16.03
C SER A 9 -1.45 13.77 14.93
N THR A 10 -0.37 13.08 14.51
CA THR A 10 -0.44 12.00 13.51
C THR A 10 -1.24 10.80 14.03
N ALA A 11 -1.04 10.40 15.28
CA ALA A 11 -1.80 9.32 15.90
C ALA A 11 -3.31 9.65 15.95
N ILE A 12 -3.66 10.88 16.39
CA ILE A 12 -5.05 11.32 16.43
C ILE A 12 -5.65 11.40 15.02
N LEU A 13 -4.89 11.89 14.04
CA LEU A 13 -5.31 11.93 12.64
C LEU A 13 -5.64 10.52 12.11
N LEU A 14 -4.77 9.54 12.37
CA LEU A 14 -4.97 8.15 11.94
C LEU A 14 -6.20 7.53 12.64
N ILE A 15 -6.36 7.75 13.95
CA ILE A 15 -7.53 7.27 14.69
C ILE A 15 -8.82 7.88 14.12
N ALA A 16 -8.83 9.19 13.85
CA ALA A 16 -9.99 9.87 13.27
C ALA A 16 -10.32 9.34 11.86
N LEU A 17 -9.31 9.09 11.04
CA LEU A 17 -9.47 8.56 9.69
C LEU A 17 -10.00 7.12 9.71
N ILE A 18 -9.44 6.25 10.55
CA ILE A 18 -9.92 4.87 10.71
C ILE A 18 -11.36 4.87 11.26
N THR A 19 -11.65 5.72 12.25
CA THR A 19 -13.00 5.84 12.81
C THR A 19 -14.01 6.31 11.76
N PHE A 20 -13.63 7.28 10.92
CA PHE A 20 -14.44 7.75 9.81
C PHE A 20 -14.77 6.61 8.84
N ILE A 21 -13.73 5.90 8.35
CA ILE A 21 -13.88 4.80 7.39
C ILE A 21 -14.75 3.68 7.98
N LEU A 22 -14.45 3.25 9.21
CA LEU A 22 -15.23 2.19 9.86
C LEU A 22 -16.67 2.60 10.10
N THR A 23 -16.94 3.87 10.42
CA THR A 23 -18.31 4.36 10.64
C THR A 23 -19.13 4.33 9.35
N LEU A 24 -18.52 4.64 8.19
CA LEU A 24 -19.19 4.55 6.87
C LEU A 24 -19.70 3.13 6.60
N PHE A 25 -18.90 2.12 6.92
CA PHE A 25 -19.24 0.71 6.69
C PHE A 25 -19.89 0.02 7.89
N SER A 26 -20.03 0.71 9.01
CA SER A 26 -20.59 0.16 10.25
C SER A 26 -22.09 -0.09 10.10
N SER A 27 -22.47 -1.36 10.12
CA SER A 27 -23.85 -1.81 10.21
C SER A 27 -23.93 -3.02 11.14
N LYS A 28 -25.14 -3.34 11.61
CA LYS A 28 -25.39 -4.49 12.48
C LYS A 28 -24.76 -5.79 11.96
N TYR A 29 -24.76 -5.97 10.66
CA TYR A 29 -24.32 -7.21 10.01
C TYR A 29 -22.88 -7.11 9.44
N THR A 30 -22.37 -5.89 9.19
CA THR A 30 -21.12 -5.69 8.46
C THR A 30 -19.93 -5.36 9.34
N ILE A 31 -20.14 -4.77 10.52
CA ILE A 31 -19.02 -4.28 11.35
C ILE A 31 -18.08 -5.40 11.79
N LYS A 32 -18.61 -6.53 12.28
CA LYS A 32 -17.76 -7.65 12.73
C LYS A 32 -16.97 -8.28 11.56
N PRO A 33 -17.61 -8.70 10.43
CA PRO A 33 -16.86 -9.26 9.31
C PRO A 33 -15.85 -8.30 8.70
N ILE A 34 -16.16 -7.00 8.65
CA ILE A 34 -15.19 -5.99 8.19
C ILE A 34 -13.99 -5.90 9.12
N LEU A 35 -14.21 -5.89 10.44
CA LEU A 35 -13.12 -5.89 11.41
C LEU A 35 -12.28 -7.17 11.32
N TYR A 36 -12.90 -8.34 11.12
CA TYR A 36 -12.18 -9.60 10.97
C TYR A 36 -11.28 -9.56 9.72
N LEU A 37 -11.82 -9.11 8.60
CA LEU A 37 -11.06 -8.95 7.35
C LEU A 37 -9.92 -7.95 7.56
N LEU A 38 -10.20 -6.80 8.18
CA LEU A 38 -9.23 -5.75 8.41
C LEU A 38 -8.06 -6.24 9.27
N PHE A 39 -8.32 -6.92 10.39
CA PHE A 39 -7.26 -7.45 11.24
C PHE A 39 -6.45 -8.55 10.57
N LEU A 40 -7.14 -9.46 9.85
CA LEU A 40 -6.45 -10.55 9.15
C LEU A 40 -5.52 -10.02 8.05
N VAL A 41 -6.03 -9.15 7.17
CA VAL A 41 -5.24 -8.56 6.08
C VAL A 41 -4.11 -7.69 6.65
N SER A 42 -4.38 -6.92 7.72
CA SER A 42 -3.35 -6.10 8.36
C SER A 42 -2.23 -6.94 8.99
N ALA A 43 -2.57 -8.12 9.54
CA ALA A 43 -1.56 -9.04 10.08
C ALA A 43 -0.64 -9.59 8.98
N PHE A 44 -1.20 -10.02 7.85
CA PHE A 44 -0.41 -10.43 6.68
C PHE A 44 0.44 -9.27 6.15
N THR A 45 -0.16 -8.11 5.94
CA THR A 45 0.54 -6.91 5.47
C THR A 45 1.72 -6.57 6.38
N ALA A 46 1.51 -6.55 7.71
CA ALA A 46 2.56 -6.26 8.68
C ALA A 46 3.71 -7.28 8.59
N TYR A 47 3.39 -8.58 8.46
CA TYR A 47 4.41 -9.61 8.28
C TYR A 47 5.25 -9.40 7.02
N PHE A 48 4.61 -9.19 5.87
CA PHE A 48 5.32 -9.02 4.59
C PHE A 48 6.16 -7.75 4.57
N MET A 49 5.64 -6.66 5.09
CA MET A 49 6.38 -5.39 5.20
C MET A 49 7.58 -5.50 6.13
N ASP A 50 7.43 -6.15 7.29
CA ASP A 50 8.51 -6.30 8.27
C ASP A 50 9.57 -7.34 7.85
N THR A 51 9.16 -8.42 7.17
CA THR A 51 10.06 -9.52 6.83
C THR A 51 10.78 -9.30 5.51
N TYR A 52 10.08 -8.76 4.51
CA TYR A 52 10.59 -8.61 3.16
C TYR A 52 10.82 -7.16 2.76
N SER A 53 10.51 -6.19 3.63
CA SER A 53 10.60 -4.75 3.35
C SER A 53 9.86 -4.32 2.07
N VAL A 54 8.79 -5.05 1.73
CA VAL A 54 7.97 -4.78 0.54
C VAL A 54 6.85 -3.80 0.88
N VAL A 55 6.46 -3.01 -0.11
CA VAL A 55 5.28 -2.13 -0.03
C VAL A 55 4.09 -2.87 -0.64
N ILE A 56 2.98 -2.96 0.10
CA ILE A 56 1.74 -3.59 -0.41
C ILE A 56 0.98 -2.55 -1.26
N ASP A 57 1.46 -2.35 -2.47
CA ASP A 57 0.81 -1.49 -3.47
C ASP A 57 -0.08 -2.28 -4.45
N SER A 58 -0.65 -1.61 -5.45
CA SER A 58 -1.54 -2.25 -6.42
C SER A 58 -0.84 -3.27 -7.30
N GLU A 59 0.45 -3.11 -7.57
CA GLU A 59 1.24 -4.07 -8.34
C GLU A 59 1.56 -5.31 -7.50
N MET A 60 1.91 -5.13 -6.22
CA MET A 60 2.12 -6.24 -5.31
C MET A 60 0.85 -7.06 -5.12
N ILE A 61 -0.32 -6.41 -5.02
CA ILE A 61 -1.62 -7.10 -4.97
C ILE A 61 -1.84 -7.93 -6.26
N ARG A 62 -1.53 -7.38 -7.43
CA ARG A 62 -1.59 -8.11 -8.69
C ARG A 62 -0.69 -9.34 -8.68
N ASN A 63 0.57 -9.17 -8.26
CA ASN A 63 1.54 -10.26 -8.18
C ASN A 63 1.06 -11.36 -7.22
N MET A 64 0.52 -10.99 -6.05
CA MET A 64 -0.05 -11.95 -5.10
C MET A 64 -1.20 -12.76 -5.70
N LEU A 65 -2.06 -12.15 -6.50
CA LEU A 65 -3.18 -12.83 -7.17
C LEU A 65 -2.72 -13.75 -8.32
N GLN A 66 -1.54 -13.49 -8.89
CA GLN A 66 -0.95 -14.29 -9.97
C GLN A 66 0.03 -15.37 -9.47
N THR A 67 0.43 -15.30 -8.19
CA THR A 67 1.33 -16.26 -7.56
C THR A 67 0.66 -17.65 -7.47
N ASN A 68 1.39 -18.68 -7.81
CA ASN A 68 0.89 -20.06 -7.73
C ASN A 68 0.97 -20.63 -6.30
N LEU A 69 0.26 -21.72 -6.04
CA LEU A 69 0.17 -22.32 -4.71
C LEU A 69 1.54 -22.82 -4.19
N GLY A 70 2.43 -23.30 -5.06
CA GLY A 70 3.77 -23.76 -4.66
C GLY A 70 4.60 -22.64 -4.06
N GLU A 71 4.69 -21.50 -4.75
CA GLU A 71 5.39 -20.31 -4.26
C GLU A 71 4.76 -19.76 -2.98
N SER A 72 3.42 -19.83 -2.86
CA SER A 72 2.72 -19.37 -1.65
C SER A 72 3.06 -20.22 -0.44
N LEU A 73 3.27 -21.53 -0.60
CA LEU A 73 3.63 -22.43 0.49
C LEU A 73 5.06 -22.19 1.02
N ASP A 74 5.99 -21.78 0.16
CA ASP A 74 7.36 -21.45 0.54
C ASP A 74 7.44 -20.19 1.45
N LEU A 75 6.41 -19.34 1.40
CA LEU A 75 6.29 -18.18 2.28
C LEU A 75 5.76 -18.52 3.68
N PHE A 76 5.35 -19.79 3.92
CA PHE A 76 4.78 -20.22 5.19
C PHE A 76 5.89 -20.44 6.23
N THR A 77 6.09 -19.45 7.08
CA THR A 77 7.09 -19.47 8.16
C THR A 77 6.44 -19.44 9.53
N LEU A 78 7.14 -19.91 10.56
CA LEU A 78 6.68 -19.78 11.95
C LEU A 78 6.43 -18.30 12.32
N LYS A 79 7.25 -17.38 11.80
CA LYS A 79 7.08 -15.94 12.00
C LYS A 79 5.74 -15.46 11.44
N LEU A 80 5.34 -15.92 10.23
CA LEU A 80 4.02 -15.60 9.66
C LEU A 80 2.88 -16.08 10.57
N VAL A 81 2.97 -17.33 11.07
CA VAL A 81 1.95 -17.89 11.96
C VAL A 81 1.80 -17.04 13.22
N LEU A 82 2.92 -16.61 13.83
CA LEU A 82 2.88 -15.74 15.02
C LEU A 82 2.25 -14.37 14.71
N TYR A 83 2.57 -13.75 13.57
CA TYR A 83 1.94 -12.48 13.15
C TYR A 83 0.44 -12.64 13.00
N VAL A 84 -0.01 -13.66 12.28
CA VAL A 84 -1.45 -13.93 12.07
C VAL A 84 -2.14 -14.26 13.39
N LEU A 85 -1.51 -15.02 14.27
CA LEU A 85 -2.08 -15.39 15.56
C LEU A 85 -2.25 -14.15 16.47
N PHE A 86 -1.20 -13.36 16.66
CA PHE A 86 -1.21 -12.25 17.62
C PHE A 86 -1.86 -10.98 17.07
N LEU A 87 -1.64 -10.63 15.81
CA LEU A 87 -2.19 -9.40 15.21
C LEU A 87 -3.52 -9.63 14.49
N GLY A 88 -3.83 -10.85 14.07
CA GLY A 88 -5.06 -11.21 13.38
C GLY A 88 -6.06 -11.90 14.31
N ILE A 89 -5.79 -13.16 14.66
CA ILE A 89 -6.74 -14.05 15.34
C ILE A 89 -7.06 -13.57 16.77
N LEU A 90 -6.06 -13.13 17.52
CA LEU A 90 -6.26 -12.67 18.90
C LEU A 90 -7.23 -11.47 18.99
N PRO A 91 -7.05 -10.38 18.24
CA PRO A 91 -8.03 -9.28 18.21
C PRO A 91 -9.41 -9.74 17.72
N ILE A 92 -9.46 -10.58 16.70
CA ILE A 92 -10.72 -11.16 16.18
C ILE A 92 -11.47 -11.92 17.27
N PHE A 93 -10.77 -12.71 18.08
CA PHE A 93 -11.37 -13.43 19.19
C PHE A 93 -12.01 -12.49 20.23
N PHE A 94 -11.36 -11.39 20.58
CA PHE A 94 -11.94 -10.38 21.47
C PHE A 94 -13.17 -9.71 20.86
N ILE A 95 -13.14 -9.38 19.57
CA ILE A 95 -14.29 -8.80 18.86
C ILE A 95 -15.42 -9.82 18.76
N TYR A 96 -15.13 -11.09 18.52
CA TYR A 96 -16.14 -12.14 18.48
C TYR A 96 -16.89 -12.25 19.79
N LYS A 97 -16.16 -12.25 20.93
CA LYS A 97 -16.74 -12.30 22.28
C LYS A 97 -17.47 -11.02 22.66
N SER A 98 -17.16 -9.87 22.08
CA SER A 98 -17.80 -8.61 22.43
C SER A 98 -19.27 -8.61 21.97
N GLN A 99 -20.16 -8.18 22.86
CA GLN A 99 -21.56 -7.95 22.55
C GLN A 99 -21.75 -6.51 22.08
N ILE A 100 -22.07 -6.35 20.80
CA ILE A 100 -22.35 -5.03 20.24
C ILE A 100 -23.86 -4.77 20.39
N VAL A 101 -24.19 -3.79 21.22
CA VAL A 101 -25.58 -3.37 21.42
C VAL A 101 -25.94 -2.34 20.35
N TYR A 102 -26.95 -2.64 19.57
CA TYR A 102 -27.45 -1.76 18.52
C TYR A 102 -28.62 -0.94 19.00
N LYS A 103 -28.63 0.34 18.64
CA LYS A 103 -29.73 1.26 18.91
C LYS A 103 -30.83 1.14 17.83
N PRO A 104 -32.04 1.67 18.08
CA PRO A 104 -33.05 1.81 17.01
C PRO A 104 -32.51 2.57 15.82
N LEU A 105 -32.91 2.20 14.60
CA LEU A 105 -32.37 2.71 13.33
C LEU A 105 -32.19 4.23 13.28
N LYS A 106 -33.19 5.00 13.73
CA LYS A 106 -33.11 6.47 13.74
C LYS A 106 -32.00 6.99 14.64
N SER A 107 -31.87 6.43 15.86
CA SER A 107 -30.83 6.80 16.82
C SER A 107 -29.44 6.34 16.36
N GLU A 108 -29.36 5.19 15.71
CA GLU A 108 -28.11 4.69 15.13
C GLU A 108 -27.64 5.59 13.98
N LEU A 109 -28.53 5.96 13.06
CA LEU A 109 -28.19 6.85 11.94
C LEU A 109 -27.73 8.22 12.42
N PHE A 110 -28.42 8.80 13.40
CA PHE A 110 -28.03 10.09 14.01
C PHE A 110 -26.67 10.00 14.71
N SER A 111 -26.42 8.91 15.45
CA SER A 111 -25.14 8.66 16.09
C SER A 111 -24.00 8.53 15.08
N LYS A 112 -24.21 7.79 13.98
CA LYS A 112 -23.24 7.67 12.88
C LYS A 112 -22.95 9.01 12.21
N LEU A 113 -23.99 9.76 11.89
CA LEU A 113 -23.84 11.10 11.28
C LEU A 113 -23.03 12.02 12.19
N LYS A 114 -23.33 12.04 13.49
CA LYS A 114 -22.56 12.79 14.50
C LYS A 114 -21.09 12.36 14.50
N THR A 115 -20.81 11.06 14.50
CA THR A 115 -19.42 10.54 14.50
C THR A 115 -18.69 10.92 13.21
N ILE A 116 -19.34 10.81 12.06
CA ILE A 116 -18.79 11.20 10.75
C ILE A 116 -18.43 12.69 10.74
N ILE A 117 -19.36 13.56 11.14
CA ILE A 117 -19.15 15.00 11.20
C ILE A 117 -18.01 15.35 12.16
N LEU A 118 -18.00 14.74 13.35
CA LEU A 118 -16.95 14.97 14.34
C LEU A 118 -15.57 14.52 13.81
N SER A 119 -15.51 13.38 13.15
CA SER A 119 -14.26 12.89 12.53
C SER A 119 -13.77 13.82 11.44
N ILE A 120 -14.65 14.31 10.56
CA ILE A 120 -14.29 15.26 9.49
C ILE A 120 -13.78 16.58 10.10
N ILE A 121 -14.46 17.12 11.10
CA ILE A 121 -14.03 18.35 11.79
C ILE A 121 -12.65 18.15 12.42
N LEU A 122 -12.44 17.04 13.12
CA LEU A 122 -11.17 16.74 13.77
C LEU A 122 -10.03 16.59 12.76
N ILE A 123 -10.26 15.85 11.67
CA ILE A 123 -9.29 15.71 10.56
C ILE A 123 -8.97 17.08 9.98
N SER A 124 -9.98 17.91 9.69
CA SER A 124 -9.79 19.25 9.15
C SER A 124 -8.98 20.15 10.09
N ILE A 125 -9.32 20.19 11.38
CA ILE A 125 -8.57 20.96 12.37
C ILE A 125 -7.10 20.56 12.39
N ILE A 126 -6.82 19.26 12.44
CA ILE A 126 -5.44 18.76 12.51
C ILE A 126 -4.68 19.10 11.23
N LEU A 127 -5.26 18.87 10.06
CA LEU A 127 -4.62 19.16 8.77
C LEU A 127 -4.36 20.66 8.59
N PHE A 128 -5.29 21.53 8.96
CA PHE A 128 -5.08 22.97 8.87
C PHE A 128 -4.06 23.48 9.90
N SER A 129 -4.12 23.00 11.16
CA SER A 129 -3.21 23.41 12.22
C SER A 129 -1.76 23.01 11.93
N PHE A 130 -1.56 21.85 11.34
CA PHE A 130 -0.23 21.27 11.07
C PHE A 130 0.07 21.16 9.57
N SER A 131 -0.58 21.96 8.72
CA SER A 131 -0.47 21.87 7.25
C SER A 131 0.97 21.93 6.73
N LYS A 132 1.78 22.87 7.26
CA LYS A 132 3.19 23.00 6.88
C LYS A 132 4.00 21.75 7.22
N PHE A 133 3.76 21.19 8.41
CA PHE A 133 4.42 19.97 8.85
C PHE A 133 4.05 18.79 7.95
N TYR A 134 2.75 18.53 7.73
CA TYR A 134 2.34 17.39 6.91
C TYR A 134 2.78 17.51 5.46
N THR A 135 2.75 18.72 4.88
CA THR A 135 3.22 18.92 3.51
C THR A 135 4.72 18.64 3.37
N SER A 136 5.56 19.13 4.30
CA SER A 136 7.00 18.87 4.30
C SER A 136 7.29 17.39 4.59
N PHE A 137 6.64 16.84 5.62
CA PHE A 137 6.84 15.46 6.06
C PHE A 137 6.52 14.44 4.97
N PHE A 138 5.36 14.54 4.31
CA PHE A 138 4.99 13.62 3.24
C PHE A 138 5.81 13.80 1.96
N ARG A 139 6.37 14.98 1.74
CA ARG A 139 7.28 15.23 0.62
C ARG A 139 8.67 14.62 0.88
N GLU A 140 9.20 14.79 2.09
CA GLU A 140 10.54 14.30 2.47
C GLU A 140 10.57 12.81 2.77
N HIS A 141 9.49 12.29 3.37
CA HIS A 141 9.41 10.91 3.84
C HIS A 141 8.38 10.09 3.06
N LYS A 142 8.43 10.13 1.73
CA LYS A 142 7.53 9.37 0.85
C LYS A 142 7.36 7.89 1.26
N PRO A 143 8.42 7.16 1.67
CA PRO A 143 8.29 5.76 2.07
C PRO A 143 7.42 5.54 3.31
N LEU A 144 7.35 6.50 4.25
CA LEU A 144 6.59 6.32 5.49
C LEU A 144 5.08 6.22 5.27
N ARG A 145 4.53 6.87 4.24
CA ARG A 145 3.10 6.75 3.92
C ARG A 145 2.71 5.32 3.52
N TYR A 146 3.64 4.57 2.97
CA TYR A 146 3.43 3.18 2.57
C TYR A 146 3.30 2.23 3.76
N ASN A 147 3.86 2.63 4.91
CA ASN A 147 3.85 1.86 6.16
C ASN A 147 2.62 2.13 7.04
N ILE A 148 1.69 3.00 6.62
CA ILE A 148 0.47 3.31 7.37
C ILE A 148 -0.55 2.18 7.20
N ASN A 149 -0.39 1.12 7.95
CA ASN A 149 -1.32 -0.01 8.01
C ASN A 149 -2.44 0.30 9.03
N PRO A 150 -3.73 0.11 8.72
CA PRO A 150 -4.32 -0.56 7.54
C PRO A 150 -4.65 0.36 6.35
N ILE A 151 -4.46 1.67 6.46
CA ILE A 151 -4.98 2.65 5.50
C ILE A 151 -4.35 2.46 4.11
N TYR A 152 -3.04 2.22 4.05
CA TYR A 152 -2.36 2.15 2.76
C TYR A 152 -2.79 0.93 1.93
N TRP A 153 -2.93 -0.26 2.51
CA TRP A 153 -3.40 -1.41 1.75
C TRP A 153 -4.87 -1.25 1.30
N MET A 154 -5.72 -0.60 2.12
CA MET A 154 -7.09 -0.28 1.71
C MET A 154 -7.11 0.62 0.47
N TYR A 155 -6.26 1.66 0.46
CA TYR A 155 -6.06 2.52 -0.71
C TYR A 155 -5.54 1.72 -1.91
N SER A 156 -4.56 0.83 -1.71
CA SER A 156 -3.97 0.00 -2.76
C SER A 156 -4.99 -0.95 -3.39
N VAL A 157 -5.86 -1.57 -2.59
CA VAL A 157 -6.99 -2.39 -3.08
C VAL A 157 -7.95 -1.54 -3.90
N GLY A 158 -8.34 -0.35 -3.42
CA GLY A 158 -9.20 0.57 -4.17
C GLY A 158 -8.58 0.98 -5.51
N ASN A 159 -7.30 1.29 -5.53
CA ASN A 159 -6.57 1.63 -6.75
C ASN A 159 -6.43 0.44 -7.72
N PHE A 160 -6.21 -0.77 -7.18
CA PHE A 160 -6.18 -2.00 -7.98
C PHE A 160 -7.54 -2.25 -8.65
N ILE A 161 -8.64 -2.16 -7.91
CA ILE A 161 -10.00 -2.30 -8.44
C ILE A 161 -10.26 -1.25 -9.52
N HIS A 162 -9.93 0.02 -9.27
CA HIS A 162 -10.09 1.09 -10.25
C HIS A 162 -9.32 0.80 -11.53
N LYS A 163 -8.05 0.42 -11.44
CA LYS A 163 -7.22 0.06 -12.61
C LYS A 163 -7.72 -1.16 -13.36
N THR A 164 -8.37 -2.10 -12.66
CA THR A 164 -8.91 -3.32 -13.28
C THR A 164 -10.26 -3.06 -13.96
N LEU A 165 -11.05 -2.14 -13.41
CA LEU A 165 -12.34 -1.74 -13.99
C LEU A 165 -12.19 -0.68 -15.09
N ASP A 166 -11.07 0.03 -15.13
CA ASP A 166 -10.76 1.00 -16.17
C ASP A 166 -10.35 0.26 -17.46
N VAL A 167 -11.34 -0.03 -18.28
CA VAL A 167 -11.24 -0.73 -19.57
C VAL A 167 -10.79 0.23 -20.69
N SER A 168 -10.39 1.46 -20.36
CA SER A 168 -9.87 2.40 -21.36
C SER A 168 -8.75 1.75 -22.13
N PRO A 169 -8.81 1.65 -23.48
CA PRO A 169 -7.73 1.08 -24.26
C PRO A 169 -6.48 1.92 -23.99
N LYS A 170 -5.51 1.32 -23.33
CA LYS A 170 -4.18 1.95 -23.20
C LYS A 170 -3.67 2.12 -24.62
N GLU A 171 -3.62 3.36 -25.11
CA GLU A 171 -2.89 3.64 -26.34
C GLU A 171 -1.49 3.08 -26.14
N MET A 172 -1.17 2.05 -26.93
CA MET A 172 0.19 1.54 -26.97
C MET A 172 1.04 2.64 -27.61
N ILE A 173 1.80 3.33 -26.77
CA ILE A 173 2.82 4.26 -27.26
C ILE A 173 3.87 3.39 -27.92
N GLU A 174 3.90 3.39 -29.24
CA GLU A 174 4.97 2.77 -30.00
C GLU A 174 6.28 3.48 -29.65
N ILE A 175 7.04 2.85 -28.76
CA ILE A 175 8.38 3.31 -28.38
C ILE A 175 9.29 3.06 -29.57
N GLY A 176 9.97 4.11 -30.06
CA GLY A 176 10.97 3.97 -31.11
C GLY A 176 10.48 4.30 -32.51
N LYS A 177 9.40 5.07 -32.67
CA LYS A 177 8.99 5.61 -34.01
C LYS A 177 10.08 6.43 -34.69
N ASP A 178 11.04 6.93 -33.94
CA ASP A 178 12.19 7.72 -34.34
C ASP A 178 13.51 6.92 -34.40
N SER A 179 13.48 5.67 -33.96
CA SER A 179 14.64 4.79 -34.05
C SER A 179 14.86 4.41 -35.52
N LYS A 180 15.83 5.04 -36.14
CA LYS A 180 16.36 4.60 -37.42
C LYS A 180 17.27 3.41 -37.15
N VAL A 181 17.03 2.28 -37.82
CA VAL A 181 18.00 1.19 -37.88
C VAL A 181 19.23 1.78 -38.52
N VAL A 182 20.29 1.98 -37.75
CA VAL A 182 21.60 2.26 -38.33
C VAL A 182 21.94 1.04 -39.14
N GLU A 183 22.08 1.21 -40.48
CA GLU A 183 22.51 0.10 -41.34
C GLU A 183 23.75 -0.52 -40.71
N PRO A 184 23.83 -1.87 -40.65
CA PRO A 184 25.00 -2.52 -40.11
C PRO A 184 26.21 -1.98 -40.89
N ILE A 185 27.16 -1.39 -40.16
CA ILE A 185 28.43 -0.97 -40.74
C ILE A 185 29.02 -2.22 -41.40
N ASN A 186 28.93 -2.28 -42.70
CA ASN A 186 29.55 -3.33 -43.53
C ASN A 186 31.07 -3.13 -43.57
N GLU A 187 31.66 -2.83 -42.43
CA GLU A 187 33.09 -2.86 -42.26
C GLU A 187 33.50 -4.32 -42.05
N PRO A 188 34.44 -4.83 -42.86
CA PRO A 188 34.93 -6.20 -42.71
C PRO A 188 35.47 -6.33 -41.27
N LYS A 189 35.07 -7.41 -40.59
CA LYS A 189 35.46 -7.70 -39.18
C LYS A 189 36.97 -7.56 -38.92
N GLU A 190 37.81 -7.72 -39.98
CA GLU A 190 39.25 -7.52 -39.94
C GLU A 190 39.67 -6.07 -39.64
N LEU A 191 38.93 -5.07 -40.11
CA LEU A 191 39.22 -3.66 -39.84
C LEU A 191 38.96 -3.30 -38.36
N ILE A 192 37.88 -3.83 -37.77
CA ILE A 192 37.54 -3.62 -36.35
C ILE A 192 38.61 -4.28 -35.46
N ILE A 193 39.09 -5.47 -35.82
CA ILE A 193 40.13 -6.18 -35.09
C ILE A 193 41.47 -5.43 -35.18
N LEU A 194 41.79 -4.83 -36.31
CA LEU A 194 43.00 -4.03 -36.51
C LEU A 194 42.97 -2.71 -35.73
N GLU A 195 41.83 -2.03 -35.66
CA GLU A 195 41.65 -0.83 -34.82
C GLU A 195 41.76 -1.17 -33.34
N LEU A 196 41.08 -2.21 -32.87
CA LEU A 196 41.16 -2.68 -31.47
C LEU A 196 42.60 -3.13 -31.10
N SER A 197 43.32 -3.75 -32.00
CA SER A 197 44.72 -4.16 -31.74
C SER A 197 45.68 -2.97 -31.66
N LYS A 198 45.42 -1.90 -32.42
CA LYS A 198 46.16 -0.63 -32.31
C LYS A 198 45.93 0.09 -31.00
N ASP A 199 44.68 0.14 -30.55
CA ASP A 199 44.29 0.79 -29.26
C ASP A 199 44.79 0.00 -28.05
N LEU A 200 44.91 -1.31 -28.15
CA LEU A 200 45.42 -2.19 -27.10
C LEU A 200 46.96 -2.36 -27.14
N GLY A 201 47.66 -1.71 -28.04
CA GLY A 201 49.13 -1.73 -28.10
C GLY A 201 49.75 -3.13 -28.36
N VAL A 202 48.96 -4.07 -28.90
CA VAL A 202 49.44 -5.42 -29.23
C VAL A 202 50.09 -5.38 -30.59
N ASN A 203 51.42 -5.16 -30.63
CA ASN A 203 52.21 -5.34 -31.82
C ASN A 203 52.40 -6.85 -32.06
N ASN A 204 51.76 -7.39 -33.10
CA ASN A 204 52.12 -8.68 -33.64
C ASN A 204 53.43 -8.51 -34.41
N SER A 205 54.55 -8.90 -33.79
CA SER A 205 55.82 -9.18 -34.46
C SER A 205 55.78 -10.58 -35.04
#